data_c1f9e2584947f43af8556fedfc873294
#
_entry.id   c1f9e2584947f43af8556fedfc873294
#
_cell.length_a   1.000
_cell.length_b   1.000
_cell.length_c   1.000
_cell.angle_alpha   90.00
_cell.angle_beta   90.00
_cell.angle_gamma   90.00
#
_symmetry.space_group_name_H-M   'P 1'
#
loop_
_entity.id
_entity.type
_entity.pdbx_description
1 polymer ?
#
loop_
_entity_poly.entity_id
_entity_poly.type
_entity_poly.pdbx_seq_one_letter_code
_entity_poly.pdbx_strand_id
1 'polypeptide(L)'
;MTSSPLWMALRRSCYSRGFAALLGGVLCAAGYAPLDAWPLPLFSLGLLFALLQGRSWRQGALLGGLFGIGLFATGISWVHVSINNFGGLPLVASLALMALLVLYLSLFPALVGTITALARIHQPLAFGGSWLLSEWLRGWLFTGFPWLELGASQLDAPWAGFL
;
A
#
# COMPACT_ATOMS: atom_id res chain seq x y z
N MET A 1 -16.90 17.01 -35.39
CA MET A 1 -15.60 16.79 -34.68
C MET A 1 -15.82 15.72 -33.65
N THR A 2 -15.60 14.46 -34.00
CA THR A 2 -15.80 13.30 -33.14
C THR A 2 -14.55 13.14 -32.28
N SER A 3 -14.69 13.43 -31.00
CA SER A 3 -13.63 13.16 -29.99
C SER A 3 -13.26 11.68 -30.03
N SER A 4 -12.03 11.40 -30.41
CA SER A 4 -11.53 10.05 -30.65
C SER A 4 -11.74 9.12 -29.44
N PRO A 5 -12.14 7.84 -29.64
CA PRO A 5 -12.39 6.87 -28.58
C PRO A 5 -11.11 6.51 -27.78
N LEU A 6 -9.94 6.87 -28.28
CA LEU A 6 -8.64 6.62 -27.66
C LEU A 6 -8.46 7.26 -26.26
N TRP A 7 -8.88 8.51 -26.08
CA TRP A 7 -8.73 9.16 -24.77
C TRP A 7 -9.67 8.58 -23.72
N MET A 8 -10.87 8.11 -24.11
CA MET A 8 -11.79 7.42 -23.22
C MET A 8 -11.26 6.04 -22.81
N ALA A 9 -10.64 5.31 -23.74
CA ALA A 9 -10.00 4.03 -23.46
C ALA A 9 -8.80 4.20 -22.51
N LEU A 10 -7.97 5.21 -22.71
CA LEU A 10 -6.85 5.54 -21.84
C LEU A 10 -7.31 5.95 -20.42
N ARG A 11 -8.38 6.73 -20.33
CA ARG A 11 -9.00 7.11 -19.05
C ARG A 11 -9.56 5.88 -18.32
N ARG A 12 -10.35 5.04 -18.98
CA ARG A 12 -10.88 3.79 -18.41
C ARG A 12 -9.76 2.89 -17.91
N SER A 13 -8.68 2.74 -18.67
CA SER A 13 -7.51 1.95 -18.27
C SER A 13 -6.78 2.54 -17.05
N CYS A 14 -6.78 3.85 -16.86
CA CYS A 14 -6.17 4.50 -15.69
C CYS A 14 -7.02 4.27 -14.43
N TYR A 15 -8.34 4.46 -14.51
CA TYR A 15 -9.26 4.24 -13.40
C TYR A 15 -9.29 2.77 -12.95
N SER A 16 -9.34 1.83 -13.91
CA SER A 16 -9.34 0.40 -13.57
C SER A 16 -8.06 -0.03 -12.85
N ARG A 17 -6.91 0.51 -13.23
CA ARG A 17 -5.62 0.23 -12.57
C ARG A 17 -5.54 0.87 -11.18
N GLY A 18 -6.00 2.10 -11.02
CA GLY A 18 -6.07 2.74 -9.71
C GLY A 18 -6.96 1.95 -8.74
N PHE A 19 -8.11 1.52 -9.21
CA PHE A 19 -9.01 0.66 -8.43
C PHE A 19 -8.37 -0.70 -8.10
N ALA A 20 -7.69 -1.33 -9.06
CA ALA A 20 -6.97 -2.58 -8.83
C ALA A 20 -5.83 -2.42 -7.81
N ALA A 21 -5.10 -1.30 -7.84
CA ALA A 21 -4.07 -0.99 -6.84
C ALA A 21 -4.68 -0.84 -5.44
N LEU A 22 -5.76 -0.08 -5.30
CA LEU A 22 -6.48 0.09 -4.04
C LEU A 22 -7.00 -1.25 -3.48
N LEU A 23 -7.66 -2.06 -4.33
CA LEU A 23 -8.11 -3.41 -3.94
C LEU A 23 -6.93 -4.33 -3.58
N GLY A 24 -5.81 -4.23 -4.30
CA GLY A 24 -4.58 -4.94 -3.96
C GLY A 24 -4.11 -4.61 -2.55
N GLY A 25 -4.16 -3.33 -2.15
CA GLY A 25 -3.87 -2.92 -0.79
C GLY A 25 -4.82 -3.50 0.25
N VAL A 26 -6.13 -3.48 -0.03
CA VAL A 26 -7.15 -4.10 0.85
C VAL A 26 -6.90 -5.61 1.00
N LEU A 27 -6.60 -6.32 -0.09
CA LEU A 27 -6.28 -7.75 -0.06
C LEU A 27 -4.97 -8.02 0.70
N CYS A 28 -3.99 -7.13 0.58
CA CYS A 28 -2.74 -7.22 1.34
C CYS A 28 -3.01 -7.19 2.85
N ALA A 29 -3.93 -6.33 3.31
CA ALA A 29 -4.31 -6.26 4.72
C ALA A 29 -4.92 -7.56 5.25
N ALA A 30 -5.54 -8.38 4.41
CA ALA A 30 -6.10 -9.68 4.79
C ALA A 30 -5.04 -10.74 5.12
N GLY A 31 -3.77 -10.48 4.82
CA GLY A 31 -2.63 -11.32 5.24
C GLY A 31 -2.24 -11.17 6.70
N TYR A 32 -2.89 -10.28 7.44
CA TYR A 32 -2.64 -10.03 8.86
C TYR A 32 -3.85 -10.41 9.69
N ALA A 33 -3.66 -10.50 11.02
CA ALA A 33 -4.75 -10.80 11.95
C ALA A 33 -5.97 -9.87 11.71
N PRO A 34 -7.18 -10.37 11.80
CA PRO A 34 -7.57 -11.71 12.25
C PRO A 34 -7.71 -12.77 11.14
N LEU A 35 -7.40 -12.45 9.88
CA LEU A 35 -7.61 -13.36 8.74
C LEU A 35 -6.39 -14.26 8.47
N ASP A 36 -5.18 -13.77 8.74
CA ASP A 36 -3.89 -14.46 8.64
C ASP A 36 -3.69 -15.22 7.30
N ALA A 37 -4.26 -14.65 6.23
CA ALA A 37 -4.18 -15.23 4.88
C ALA A 37 -2.81 -14.91 4.25
N TRP A 38 -1.75 -15.53 4.78
CA TRP A 38 -0.35 -15.29 4.42
C TRP A 38 -0.01 -15.23 2.92
N PRO A 39 -0.71 -15.92 1.98
CA PRO A 39 -0.40 -15.78 0.56
C PRO A 39 -0.83 -14.44 -0.04
N LEU A 40 -1.86 -13.80 0.54
CA LEU A 40 -2.46 -12.60 -0.06
C LEU A 40 -1.51 -11.41 -0.15
N PRO A 41 -0.66 -11.11 0.84
CA PRO A 41 0.34 -10.04 0.72
C PRO A 41 1.30 -10.25 -0.45
N LEU A 42 1.77 -11.48 -0.67
CA LEU A 42 2.68 -11.81 -1.76
C LEU A 42 2.00 -11.61 -3.12
N PHE A 43 0.76 -12.10 -3.29
CA PHE A 43 -0.03 -11.86 -4.50
C PHE A 43 -0.32 -10.36 -4.71
N SER A 44 -0.65 -9.65 -3.66
CA SER A 44 -0.96 -8.21 -3.72
C SER A 44 0.26 -7.39 -4.13
N LEU A 45 1.44 -7.70 -3.61
CA LEU A 45 2.70 -7.07 -4.01
C LEU A 45 3.05 -7.43 -5.46
N GLY A 46 2.85 -8.69 -5.88
CA GLY A 46 3.00 -9.11 -7.26
C GLY A 46 2.06 -8.35 -8.21
N LEU A 47 0.81 -8.15 -7.80
CA LEU A 47 -0.16 -7.32 -8.54
C LEU A 47 0.31 -5.86 -8.64
N LEU A 48 0.73 -5.25 -7.54
CA LEU A 48 1.25 -3.88 -7.54
C LEU A 48 2.45 -3.77 -8.49
N PHE A 49 3.42 -4.70 -8.38
CA PHE A 49 4.57 -4.74 -9.28
C PHE A 49 4.15 -4.81 -10.75
N ALA A 50 3.21 -5.69 -11.11
CA ALA A 50 2.68 -5.80 -12.47
C ALA A 50 2.01 -4.50 -12.95
N LEU A 51 1.26 -3.81 -12.09
CA LEU A 51 0.62 -2.53 -12.40
C LEU A 51 1.63 -1.40 -12.65
N LEU A 52 2.81 -1.47 -12.02
CA LEU A 52 3.89 -0.49 -12.16
C LEU A 52 4.69 -0.62 -13.45
N GLN A 53 4.61 -1.77 -14.17
CA GLN A 53 5.39 -2.01 -15.39
C GLN A 53 5.09 -0.98 -16.47
N GLY A 54 6.16 -0.36 -17.01
CA GLY A 54 6.08 0.64 -18.08
C GLY A 54 5.37 1.95 -17.67
N ARG A 55 5.27 2.27 -16.39
CA ARG A 55 4.63 3.49 -15.89
C ARG A 55 5.62 4.64 -15.77
N SER A 56 5.09 5.87 -15.88
CA SER A 56 5.84 7.07 -15.48
C SER A 56 5.92 7.16 -13.95
N TRP A 57 6.89 7.91 -13.44
CA TRP A 57 7.06 8.10 -11.99
C TRP A 57 5.79 8.63 -11.29
N ARG A 58 5.04 9.55 -11.94
CA ARG A 58 3.77 10.07 -11.43
C ARG A 58 2.68 9.01 -11.31
N GLN A 59 2.59 8.14 -12.33
CA GLN A 59 1.67 7.01 -12.31
C GLN A 59 2.10 5.97 -11.26
N GLY A 60 3.41 5.73 -11.10
CA GLY A 60 3.96 4.88 -10.07
C GLY A 60 3.64 5.38 -8.67
N ALA A 61 3.84 6.68 -8.41
CA ALA A 61 3.47 7.33 -7.15
C ALA A 61 1.98 7.18 -6.85
N LEU A 62 1.12 7.43 -7.85
CA LEU A 62 -0.33 7.31 -7.69
C LEU A 62 -0.76 5.87 -7.38
N LEU A 63 -0.27 4.88 -8.13
CA LEU A 63 -0.62 3.47 -7.93
C LEU A 63 -0.11 2.95 -6.57
N GLY A 64 1.14 3.26 -6.21
CA GLY A 64 1.68 2.95 -4.89
C GLY A 64 0.90 3.62 -3.76
N GLY A 65 0.57 4.90 -3.90
CA GLY A 65 -0.24 5.63 -2.92
C GLY A 65 -1.64 5.06 -2.74
N LEU A 66 -2.33 4.71 -3.83
CA LEU A 66 -3.66 4.07 -3.78
C LEU A 66 -3.58 2.68 -3.12
N PHE A 67 -2.54 1.90 -3.44
CA PHE A 67 -2.29 0.63 -2.76
C PHE A 67 -2.09 0.86 -1.25
N GLY A 68 -1.27 1.85 -0.88
CA GLY A 68 -1.04 2.23 0.52
C GLY A 68 -2.33 2.63 1.24
N ILE A 69 -3.18 3.43 0.60
CA ILE A 69 -4.50 3.80 1.15
C ILE A 69 -5.33 2.54 1.41
N GLY A 70 -5.41 1.60 0.45
CA GLY A 70 -6.13 0.34 0.64
C GLY A 70 -5.57 -0.48 1.79
N LEU A 71 -4.25 -0.65 1.86
CA LEU A 71 -3.56 -1.40 2.91
C LEU A 71 -3.78 -0.79 4.30
N PHE A 72 -3.46 0.48 4.45
CA PHE A 72 -3.47 1.11 5.77
C PHE A 72 -4.89 1.48 6.23
N ALA A 73 -5.78 1.95 5.35
CA ALA A 73 -7.16 2.21 5.75
C ALA A 73 -7.87 0.95 6.27
N THR A 74 -7.54 -0.22 5.71
CA THR A 74 -8.10 -1.49 6.17
C THR A 74 -7.36 -2.00 7.41
N GLY A 75 -6.02 -2.09 7.36
CA GLY A 75 -5.23 -2.77 8.38
C GLY A 75 -5.09 -2.01 9.70
N ILE A 76 -5.23 -0.66 9.69
CA ILE A 76 -5.17 0.15 10.92
C ILE A 76 -6.50 0.82 11.26
N SER A 77 -7.61 0.33 10.69
CA SER A 77 -8.95 0.90 10.95
C SER A 77 -9.31 0.98 12.44
N TRP A 78 -8.81 0.08 13.26
CA TRP A 78 -9.01 0.04 14.70
C TRP A 78 -8.43 1.25 15.47
N VAL A 79 -7.47 1.96 14.87
CA VAL A 79 -6.77 3.10 15.52
C VAL A 79 -7.75 4.20 15.93
N HIS A 80 -8.78 4.49 15.12
CA HIS A 80 -9.79 5.50 15.49
C HIS A 80 -10.56 5.12 16.76
N VAL A 81 -10.80 3.83 16.99
CA VAL A 81 -11.45 3.32 18.20
C VAL A 81 -10.57 3.58 19.42
N SER A 82 -9.26 3.31 19.29
CA SER A 82 -8.30 3.58 20.37
C SER A 82 -8.22 5.07 20.71
N ILE A 83 -8.17 5.95 19.71
CA ILE A 83 -8.13 7.39 19.91
C ILE A 83 -9.42 7.90 20.56
N ASN A 84 -10.58 7.39 20.11
CA ASN A 84 -11.88 7.81 20.66
C ASN A 84 -12.07 7.31 22.09
N ASN A 85 -11.89 6.02 22.35
CA ASN A 85 -12.23 5.41 23.64
C ASN A 85 -11.19 5.71 24.72
N PHE A 86 -9.90 5.73 24.38
CA PHE A 86 -8.81 5.92 25.35
C PHE A 86 -8.19 7.32 25.30
N GLY A 87 -8.24 7.99 24.14
CA GLY A 87 -7.75 9.36 23.98
C GLY A 87 -8.79 10.43 24.32
N GLY A 88 -10.06 10.05 24.55
CA GLY A 88 -11.13 10.98 24.91
C GLY A 88 -11.52 11.96 23.79
N LEU A 89 -11.09 11.72 22.55
CA LEU A 89 -11.41 12.59 21.42
C LEU A 89 -12.77 12.23 20.79
N PRO A 90 -13.54 13.21 20.31
CA PRO A 90 -14.76 12.95 19.55
C PRO A 90 -14.49 12.08 18.33
N LEU A 91 -15.47 11.25 17.93
CA LEU A 91 -15.33 10.32 16.80
C LEU A 91 -14.84 11.00 15.51
N VAL A 92 -15.34 12.18 15.18
CA VAL A 92 -14.95 12.94 13.99
C VAL A 92 -13.46 13.28 14.02
N ALA A 93 -12.94 13.74 15.16
CA ALA A 93 -11.52 14.04 15.33
C ALA A 93 -10.66 12.78 15.25
N SER A 94 -11.12 11.67 15.86
CA SER A 94 -10.43 10.38 15.81
C SER A 94 -10.33 9.83 14.39
N LEU A 95 -11.40 9.92 13.60
CA LEU A 95 -11.41 9.54 12.18
C LEU A 95 -10.50 10.45 11.34
N ALA A 96 -10.48 11.75 11.60
CA ALA A 96 -9.60 12.69 10.90
C ALA A 96 -8.13 12.39 11.17
N LEU A 97 -7.76 12.12 12.42
CA LEU A 97 -6.39 11.74 12.78
C LEU A 97 -5.99 10.40 12.16
N MET A 98 -6.88 9.42 12.18
CA MET A 98 -6.64 8.13 11.48
C MET A 98 -6.46 8.34 9.97
N ALA A 99 -7.28 9.17 9.33
CA ALA A 99 -7.15 9.46 7.91
C ALA A 99 -5.80 10.15 7.59
N LEU A 100 -5.34 11.08 8.42
CA LEU A 100 -4.02 11.70 8.29
C LEU A 100 -2.90 10.67 8.42
N LEU A 101 -3.02 9.74 9.38
CA LEU A 101 -2.06 8.65 9.54
C LEU A 101 -2.03 7.74 8.30
N VAL A 102 -3.20 7.35 7.78
CA VAL A 102 -3.31 6.56 6.54
C VAL A 102 -2.64 7.26 5.37
N LEU A 103 -2.90 8.56 5.18
CA LEU A 103 -2.28 9.35 4.11
C LEU A 103 -0.77 9.41 4.28
N TYR A 104 -0.27 9.67 5.49
CA TYR A 104 1.16 9.66 5.81
C TYR A 104 1.80 8.30 5.48
N LEU A 105 1.24 7.20 5.98
CA LEU A 105 1.76 5.86 5.73
C LEU A 105 1.71 5.48 4.24
N SER A 106 0.73 5.98 3.49
CA SER A 106 0.59 5.73 2.05
C SER A 106 1.69 6.40 1.21
N LEU A 107 2.43 7.37 1.77
CA LEU A 107 3.59 7.98 1.10
C LEU A 107 4.72 6.95 0.88
N PHE A 108 4.86 5.94 1.74
CA PHE A 108 5.89 4.93 1.61
C PHE A 108 5.67 4.04 0.38
N PRO A 109 4.51 3.39 0.17
CA PRO A 109 4.24 2.69 -1.08
C PRO A 109 4.22 3.61 -2.31
N ALA A 110 3.84 4.89 -2.17
CA ALA A 110 3.95 5.87 -3.26
C ALA A 110 5.42 6.09 -3.67
N LEU A 111 6.32 6.17 -2.71
CA LEU A 111 7.77 6.27 -2.96
C LEU A 111 8.28 5.00 -3.64
N VAL A 112 7.89 3.80 -3.18
CA VAL A 112 8.21 2.52 -3.82
C VAL A 112 7.78 2.52 -5.28
N GLY A 113 6.54 2.90 -5.58
CA GLY A 113 6.02 2.99 -6.93
C GLY A 113 6.80 3.98 -7.81
N THR A 114 7.22 5.11 -7.22
CA THR A 114 8.04 6.12 -7.90
C THR A 114 9.41 5.56 -8.27
N ILE A 115 10.13 4.97 -7.30
CA ILE A 115 11.48 4.41 -7.47
C ILE A 115 11.45 3.27 -8.51
N THR A 116 10.47 2.36 -8.40
CA THR A 116 10.30 1.26 -9.34
C THR A 116 10.08 1.76 -10.78
N ALA A 117 9.25 2.78 -10.97
CA ALA A 117 8.98 3.36 -12.27
C ALA A 117 10.22 4.06 -12.88
N LEU A 118 11.07 4.66 -12.05
CA LEU A 118 12.32 5.30 -12.49
C LEU A 118 13.41 4.30 -12.83
N ALA A 119 13.46 3.14 -12.20
CA ALA A 119 14.53 2.15 -12.34
C ALA A 119 14.58 1.44 -13.69
N ARG A 120 13.52 1.50 -14.49
CA ARG A 120 13.38 0.96 -15.85
C ARG A 120 13.95 -0.47 -16.10
N ILE A 121 15.27 -0.65 -16.00
CA ILE A 121 15.96 -1.92 -16.31
C ILE A 121 16.01 -2.85 -15.09
N HIS A 122 16.15 -2.32 -13.89
CA HIS A 122 16.29 -3.09 -12.65
C HIS A 122 15.03 -3.03 -11.78
N GLN A 123 13.84 -2.98 -12.39
CA GLN A 123 12.56 -2.81 -11.68
C GLN A 123 12.32 -3.84 -10.56
N PRO A 124 12.62 -5.16 -10.71
CA PRO A 124 12.42 -6.10 -9.61
C PRO A 124 13.27 -5.79 -8.37
N LEU A 125 14.55 -5.46 -8.58
CA LEU A 125 15.47 -5.08 -7.49
C LEU A 125 15.07 -3.75 -6.86
N ALA A 126 14.70 -2.78 -7.70
CA ALA A 126 14.24 -1.47 -7.23
C ALA A 126 12.93 -1.59 -6.42
N PHE A 127 11.99 -2.45 -6.86
CA PHE A 127 10.75 -2.71 -6.13
C PHE A 127 11.03 -3.37 -4.78
N GLY A 128 11.73 -4.50 -4.76
CA GLY A 128 12.04 -5.22 -3.52
C GLY A 128 12.90 -4.40 -2.56
N GLY A 129 13.97 -3.77 -3.07
CA GLY A 129 14.87 -2.94 -2.25
C GLY A 129 14.19 -1.70 -1.69
N SER A 130 13.38 -0.99 -2.51
CA SER A 130 12.64 0.19 -2.02
C SER A 130 11.51 -0.19 -1.08
N TRP A 131 10.87 -1.37 -1.26
CA TRP A 131 9.88 -1.88 -0.31
C TRP A 131 10.52 -2.12 1.05
N LEU A 132 11.61 -2.88 1.09
CA LEU A 132 12.36 -3.16 2.32
C LEU A 132 12.84 -1.87 3.01
N LEU A 133 13.42 -0.95 2.24
CA LEU A 133 13.84 0.35 2.75
C LEU A 133 12.66 1.16 3.31
N SER A 134 11.49 1.11 2.66
CA SER A 134 10.29 1.82 3.11
C SER A 134 9.75 1.27 4.43
N GLU A 135 9.77 -0.05 4.63
CA GLU A 135 9.39 -0.69 5.90
C GLU A 135 10.36 -0.30 7.01
N TRP A 136 11.66 -0.38 6.73
CA TRP A 136 12.69 0.03 7.68
C TRP A 136 12.56 1.50 8.07
N LEU A 137 12.42 2.43 7.11
CA LEU A 137 12.20 3.84 7.39
C LEU A 137 10.94 4.10 8.21
N ARG A 138 9.85 3.39 7.92
CA ARG A 138 8.59 3.50 8.65
C ARG A 138 8.73 3.08 10.11
N GLY A 139 9.65 2.16 10.42
CA GLY A 139 9.97 1.76 11.79
C GLY A 139 10.70 2.83 12.61
N TRP A 140 11.21 3.91 11.97
CA TRP A 140 12.01 4.94 12.62
C TRP A 140 11.39 6.34 12.56
N LEU A 141 10.78 6.72 11.44
CA LEU A 141 10.27 8.07 11.22
C LEU A 141 9.11 8.37 12.18
N PHE A 142 9.15 9.57 12.80
CA PHE A 142 8.13 10.05 13.75
C PHE A 142 7.80 9.04 14.86
N THR A 143 8.82 8.53 15.55
CA THR A 143 8.74 7.50 16.59
C THR A 143 8.51 6.07 16.09
N GLY A 144 8.31 5.90 14.79
CA GLY A 144 8.11 4.61 14.13
C GLY A 144 6.68 4.09 14.21
N PHE A 145 6.25 3.43 13.13
CA PHE A 145 4.98 2.69 13.06
C PHE A 145 5.19 1.37 12.32
N PRO A 146 5.77 0.34 12.99
CA PRO A 146 6.13 -0.94 12.38
C PRO A 146 4.92 -1.89 12.25
N TRP A 147 3.74 -1.37 11.88
CA TRP A 147 2.53 -2.17 11.66
C TRP A 147 2.43 -2.59 10.21
N LEU A 148 1.91 -3.80 9.97
CA LEU A 148 1.70 -4.36 8.63
C LEU A 148 3.03 -4.48 7.83
N GLU A 149 4.10 -4.93 8.48
CA GLU A 149 5.34 -5.30 7.81
C GLU A 149 5.15 -6.66 7.12
N LEU A 150 5.70 -6.83 5.92
CA LEU A 150 5.52 -8.04 5.12
C LEU A 150 5.97 -9.30 5.87
N GLY A 151 7.07 -9.21 6.61
CA GLY A 151 7.57 -10.31 7.42
C GLY A 151 6.54 -10.82 8.44
N ALA A 152 5.81 -9.90 9.10
CA ALA A 152 4.80 -10.26 10.09
C ALA A 152 3.63 -11.07 9.47
N SER A 153 3.27 -10.81 8.21
CA SER A 153 2.23 -11.57 7.51
C SER A 153 2.64 -13.01 7.15
N GLN A 154 3.92 -13.37 7.30
CA GLN A 154 4.45 -14.69 6.92
C GLN A 154 4.66 -15.63 8.10
N LEU A 155 4.25 -15.23 9.31
CA LEU A 155 4.44 -16.04 10.52
C LEU A 155 3.67 -17.37 10.50
N ASP A 156 2.55 -17.43 9.78
CA ASP A 156 1.75 -18.65 9.60
C ASP A 156 2.06 -19.37 8.28
N ALA A 157 3.07 -18.93 7.54
CA ALA A 157 3.46 -19.57 6.29
C ALA A 157 4.22 -20.89 6.55
N PRO A 158 4.21 -21.86 5.59
CA PRO A 158 4.93 -23.13 5.74
C PRO A 158 6.44 -22.99 5.98
N TRP A 159 7.01 -21.83 5.66
CA TRP A 159 8.43 -21.50 5.85
C TRP A 159 8.69 -20.65 7.11
N ALA A 160 7.70 -20.40 7.94
CA ALA A 160 7.84 -19.55 9.14
C ALA A 160 8.97 -20.04 10.09
N GLY A 161 9.26 -21.35 10.11
CA GLY A 161 10.36 -21.89 10.90
C GLY A 161 11.76 -21.50 10.44
N PHE A 162 11.90 -20.78 9.31
CA PHE A 162 13.17 -20.27 8.78
C PHE A 162 13.31 -18.75 8.93
N LEU A 163 12.31 -18.06 9.49
CA LEU A 163 12.30 -16.62 9.76
C LEU A 163 12.73 -16.32 11.19
#